data_bf377bc1423f1d58590422570319964b
#
_entry.id   bf377bc1423f1d58590422570319964b
#
_cell.length_a   1.000
_cell.length_b   1.000
_cell.length_c   1.000
_cell.angle_alpha   90.00
_cell.angle_beta   90.00
_cell.angle_gamma   90.00
#
_symmetry.space_group_name_H-M   'P 1'
#
loop_
_entity.id
_entity.type
_entity.pdbx_description
1 polymer ?
#
loop_
_entity_poly.entity_id
_entity_poly.type
_entity_poly.pdbx_seq_one_letter_code
_entity_poly.pdbx_strand_id
1 'polypeptide(L)'
;MPRLTRAQRQERTRAQLLQAAKLRFLRHGYAATSLDDIADAAGFSKGAVYSNFGSKPNLCREVLELIHREKFDEMAELATSDDELEARVAAVSAWLERTAGDVGWTMLELEFVVLSRNNPELGEMITALRNEAATMIVDVLQSMSAKLGFTEEQLAGSDVAASLDDLGNLLLSAGIGLGIQRAVDPSVPTRPMTDAFGHLAKLLAVMGSSQDAD
;
A
#
# COMPACT_ATOMS: atom_id res chain seq x y z
N MET A 1 -35.18 -12.13 -7.26
CA MET A 1 -33.70 -12.14 -7.25
C MET A 1 -33.19 -13.57 -7.27
N PRO A 2 -32.22 -13.93 -8.10
CA PRO A 2 -31.69 -15.28 -8.13
C PRO A 2 -31.04 -15.65 -6.78
N ARG A 3 -31.25 -16.87 -6.35
CA ARG A 3 -30.75 -17.39 -5.06
C ARG A 3 -29.24 -17.63 -5.21
N LEU A 4 -28.42 -17.01 -4.35
CA LEU A 4 -26.96 -17.20 -4.35
C LEU A 4 -26.59 -18.68 -4.19
N THR A 5 -25.60 -19.15 -4.94
CA THR A 5 -25.01 -20.48 -4.77
C THR A 5 -24.29 -20.58 -3.42
N ARG A 6 -23.93 -21.81 -3.00
CA ARG A 6 -23.13 -22.01 -1.78
C ARG A 6 -21.78 -21.29 -1.85
N ALA A 7 -21.10 -21.36 -2.99
CA ALA A 7 -19.82 -20.68 -3.23
C ALA A 7 -19.95 -19.15 -3.13
N GLN A 8 -20.96 -18.57 -3.77
CA GLN A 8 -21.22 -17.13 -3.70
C GLN A 8 -21.55 -16.65 -2.28
N ARG A 9 -22.25 -17.46 -1.49
CA ARG A 9 -22.51 -17.13 -0.07
C ARG A 9 -21.25 -17.18 0.76
N GLN A 10 -20.39 -18.16 0.54
CA GLN A 10 -19.10 -18.29 1.24
C GLN A 10 -18.18 -17.10 0.91
N GLU A 11 -18.05 -16.74 -0.37
CA GLU A 11 -17.27 -15.59 -0.81
C GLU A 11 -17.76 -14.27 -0.19
N ARG A 12 -19.09 -14.08 -0.18
CA ARG A 12 -19.69 -12.90 0.47
C ARG A 12 -19.40 -12.85 1.98
N THR A 13 -19.53 -14.00 2.68
CA THR A 13 -19.21 -14.07 4.11
C THR A 13 -17.74 -13.75 4.36
N ARG A 14 -16.84 -14.31 3.54
CA ARG A 14 -15.41 -14.07 3.63
C ARG A 14 -15.06 -12.59 3.45
N ALA A 15 -15.60 -11.95 2.41
CA ALA A 15 -15.43 -10.53 2.17
C ALA A 15 -15.93 -9.65 3.32
N GLN A 16 -17.08 -9.96 3.90
CA GLN A 16 -17.64 -9.23 5.05
C GLN A 16 -16.79 -9.38 6.31
N LEU A 17 -16.28 -10.57 6.59
CA LEU A 17 -15.35 -10.83 7.69
C LEU A 17 -14.03 -10.09 7.50
N LEU A 18 -13.47 -10.08 6.28
CA LEU A 18 -12.23 -9.40 5.96
C LEU A 18 -12.36 -7.87 6.14
N GLN A 19 -13.47 -7.29 5.69
CA GLN A 19 -13.75 -5.86 5.90
C GLN A 19 -13.94 -5.51 7.38
N ALA A 20 -14.66 -6.33 8.14
CA ALA A 20 -14.80 -6.12 9.58
C ALA A 20 -13.45 -6.21 10.29
N ALA A 21 -12.60 -7.18 9.91
CA ALA A 21 -11.25 -7.31 10.44
C ALA A 21 -10.39 -6.09 10.11
N LYS A 22 -10.42 -5.59 8.87
CA LYS A 22 -9.72 -4.38 8.45
C LYS A 22 -10.08 -3.19 9.34
N LEU A 23 -11.38 -2.92 9.51
CA LEU A 23 -11.83 -1.80 10.35
C LEU A 23 -11.41 -1.96 11.82
N ARG A 24 -11.47 -3.17 12.37
CA ARG A 24 -11.08 -3.45 13.75
C ARG A 24 -9.57 -3.32 13.95
N PHE A 25 -8.76 -3.90 13.07
CA PHE A 25 -7.31 -3.83 13.16
C PHE A 25 -6.79 -2.39 13.00
N LEU A 26 -7.30 -1.64 12.02
CA LEU A 26 -6.90 -0.24 11.83
C LEU A 26 -7.28 0.65 13.00
N ARG A 27 -8.40 0.36 13.68
CA ARG A 27 -8.87 1.19 14.80
C ARG A 27 -8.25 0.84 16.15
N HIS A 28 -8.01 -0.45 16.40
CA HIS A 28 -7.63 -0.95 17.72
C HIS A 28 -6.26 -1.62 17.76
N GLY A 29 -5.63 -1.82 16.60
CA GLY A 29 -4.41 -2.59 16.44
C GLY A 29 -4.64 -4.11 16.41
N TYR A 30 -3.58 -4.83 16.06
CA TYR A 30 -3.64 -6.29 16.00
C TYR A 30 -3.77 -6.90 17.40
N ALA A 31 -2.92 -6.48 18.35
CA ALA A 31 -2.87 -7.12 19.69
C ALA A 31 -4.21 -7.04 20.41
N ALA A 32 -4.87 -5.88 20.42
CA ALA A 32 -6.10 -5.61 21.15
C ALA A 32 -7.38 -6.13 20.45
N THR A 33 -7.32 -6.59 19.21
CA THR A 33 -8.49 -7.13 18.49
C THR A 33 -8.54 -8.65 18.61
N SER A 34 -9.65 -9.22 19.07
CA SER A 34 -9.89 -10.67 19.09
C SER A 34 -10.65 -11.15 17.84
N LEU A 35 -10.61 -12.46 17.56
CA LEU A 35 -11.44 -13.04 16.50
C LEU A 35 -12.94 -13.00 16.86
N ASP A 36 -13.28 -12.97 18.14
CA ASP A 36 -14.65 -12.81 18.62
C ASP A 36 -15.16 -11.40 18.29
N ASP A 37 -14.37 -10.35 18.56
CA ASP A 37 -14.71 -8.97 18.20
C ASP A 37 -14.97 -8.79 16.71
N ILE A 38 -14.18 -9.48 15.86
CA ILE A 38 -14.34 -9.45 14.41
C ILE A 38 -15.62 -10.18 13.98
N ALA A 39 -15.86 -11.36 14.54
CA ALA A 39 -17.06 -12.15 14.27
C ALA A 39 -18.34 -11.37 14.63
N ASP A 40 -18.38 -10.79 15.82
CA ASP A 40 -19.49 -9.98 16.32
C ASP A 40 -19.72 -8.74 15.42
N ALA A 41 -18.63 -8.03 15.07
CA ALA A 41 -18.72 -6.86 14.20
C ALA A 41 -19.24 -7.17 12.80
N ALA A 42 -18.96 -8.38 12.29
CA ALA A 42 -19.43 -8.85 10.98
C ALA A 42 -20.82 -9.54 11.05
N GLY A 43 -21.35 -9.82 12.23
CA GLY A 43 -22.60 -10.54 12.40
C GLY A 43 -22.50 -12.04 12.13
N PHE A 44 -21.32 -12.64 12.37
CA PHE A 44 -21.03 -14.05 12.16
C PHE A 44 -20.55 -14.74 13.44
N SER A 45 -20.42 -16.06 13.41
CA SER A 45 -19.84 -16.83 14.49
C SER A 45 -18.29 -16.83 14.41
N LYS A 46 -17.63 -17.01 15.57
CA LYS A 46 -16.17 -17.27 15.64
C LYS A 46 -15.74 -18.44 14.73
N GLY A 47 -16.57 -19.49 14.67
CA GLY A 47 -16.32 -20.63 13.78
C GLY A 47 -16.28 -20.26 12.30
N ALA A 48 -17.06 -19.24 11.88
CA ALA A 48 -16.99 -18.72 10.53
C ALA A 48 -15.66 -18.02 10.24
N VAL A 49 -15.08 -17.31 11.21
CA VAL A 49 -13.76 -16.70 11.06
C VAL A 49 -12.69 -17.77 10.89
N TYR A 50 -12.66 -18.77 11.77
CA TYR A 50 -11.69 -19.87 11.69
C TYR A 50 -11.84 -20.68 10.40
N SER A 51 -13.04 -20.95 9.94
CA SER A 51 -13.26 -21.72 8.70
C SER A 51 -12.84 -20.98 7.43
N ASN A 52 -12.77 -19.64 7.45
CA ASN A 52 -12.37 -18.83 6.31
C ASN A 52 -10.89 -18.45 6.32
N PHE A 53 -10.27 -18.27 7.49
CA PHE A 53 -8.92 -17.71 7.60
C PHE A 53 -7.94 -18.59 8.41
N GLY A 54 -8.44 -19.58 9.14
CA GLY A 54 -7.64 -20.52 9.93
C GLY A 54 -7.07 -19.91 11.22
N SER A 55 -6.50 -18.73 11.17
CA SER A 55 -5.87 -18.07 12.33
C SER A 55 -5.95 -16.55 12.28
N LYS A 56 -5.74 -15.89 13.42
CA LYS A 56 -5.67 -14.43 13.50
C LYS A 56 -4.49 -13.84 12.71
N PRO A 57 -3.27 -14.43 12.73
CA PRO A 57 -2.19 -13.99 11.86
C PRO A 57 -2.53 -14.03 10.38
N ASN A 58 -3.10 -15.15 9.89
CA ASN A 58 -3.51 -15.27 8.50
C ASN A 58 -4.56 -14.24 8.09
N LEU A 59 -5.57 -14.01 8.95
CA LEU A 59 -6.58 -12.97 8.70
C LEU A 59 -5.92 -11.58 8.64
N CYS A 60 -4.98 -11.28 9.52
CA CYS A 60 -4.30 -9.99 9.50
C CYS A 60 -3.41 -9.82 8.26
N ARG A 61 -2.73 -10.89 7.80
CA ARG A 61 -1.99 -10.88 6.54
C ARG A 61 -2.90 -10.48 5.37
N GLU A 62 -4.06 -11.14 5.26
CA GLU A 62 -4.99 -10.81 4.18
C GLU A 62 -5.57 -9.39 4.29
N VAL A 63 -5.71 -8.88 5.51
CA VAL A 63 -6.07 -7.46 5.72
C VAL A 63 -4.97 -6.54 5.22
N LEU A 64 -3.70 -6.83 5.51
CA LEU A 64 -2.57 -6.02 5.01
C LEU A 64 -2.46 -6.09 3.49
N GLU A 65 -2.57 -7.29 2.89
CA GLU A 65 -2.63 -7.46 1.43
C GLU A 65 -3.77 -6.65 0.78
N LEU A 66 -4.95 -6.64 1.43
CA LEU A 66 -6.08 -5.84 0.96
C LEU A 66 -5.79 -4.33 1.03
N ILE A 67 -5.22 -3.84 2.15
CA ILE A 67 -4.87 -2.43 2.32
C ILE A 67 -3.83 -2.01 1.28
N HIS A 68 -2.78 -2.81 1.09
CA HIS A 68 -1.75 -2.54 0.08
C HIS A 68 -2.37 -2.43 -1.31
N ARG A 69 -3.17 -3.41 -1.71
CA ARG A 69 -3.83 -3.40 -3.02
C ARG A 69 -4.67 -2.15 -3.21
N GLU A 70 -5.58 -1.84 -2.30
CA GLU A 70 -6.45 -0.66 -2.40
C GLU A 70 -5.64 0.64 -2.50
N LYS A 71 -4.56 0.77 -1.73
CA LYS A 71 -3.72 1.97 -1.71
C LYS A 71 -2.88 2.11 -2.99
N PHE A 72 -2.27 1.03 -3.44
CA PHE A 72 -1.40 1.09 -4.62
C PHE A 72 -2.18 1.11 -5.93
N ASP A 73 -3.35 0.46 -6.00
CA ASP A 73 -4.25 0.57 -7.17
C ASP A 73 -4.71 2.04 -7.34
N GLU A 74 -5.13 2.72 -6.26
CA GLU A 74 -5.49 4.14 -6.30
C GLU A 74 -4.31 5.00 -6.77
N MET A 75 -3.10 4.76 -6.23
CA MET A 75 -1.90 5.51 -6.63
C MET A 75 -1.56 5.28 -8.11
N ALA A 76 -1.65 4.03 -8.59
CA ALA A 76 -1.37 3.69 -9.97
C ALA A 76 -2.35 4.37 -10.94
N GLU A 77 -3.64 4.37 -10.61
CA GLU A 77 -4.66 5.08 -11.40
C GLU A 77 -4.36 6.58 -11.51
N LEU A 78 -4.04 7.23 -10.40
CA LEU A 78 -3.70 8.66 -10.37
C LEU A 78 -2.43 8.97 -11.16
N ALA A 79 -1.39 8.15 -10.99
CA ALA A 79 -0.09 8.36 -11.62
C ALA A 79 -0.11 8.13 -13.14
N THR A 80 -1.00 7.26 -13.63
CA THR A 80 -1.09 6.88 -15.05
C THR A 80 -2.30 7.45 -15.78
N SER A 81 -3.07 8.35 -15.14
CA SER A 81 -4.19 9.03 -15.79
C SER A 81 -3.76 9.78 -17.07
N ASP A 82 -4.70 10.07 -17.96
CA ASP A 82 -4.45 10.81 -19.20
C ASP A 82 -4.43 12.34 -18.99
N ASP A 83 -4.49 12.78 -17.73
CA ASP A 83 -4.41 14.19 -17.37
C ASP A 83 -3.02 14.78 -17.66
N GLU A 84 -2.95 16.11 -17.75
CA GLU A 84 -1.69 16.84 -17.86
C GLU A 84 -0.76 16.55 -16.64
N LEU A 85 0.55 16.65 -16.86
CA LEU A 85 1.56 16.29 -15.85
C LEU A 85 1.32 17.01 -14.51
N GLU A 86 1.03 18.31 -14.53
CA GLU A 86 0.78 19.09 -13.32
C GLU A 86 -0.44 18.56 -12.54
N ALA A 87 -1.50 18.18 -13.23
CA ALA A 87 -2.70 17.62 -12.62
C ALA A 87 -2.41 16.25 -12.00
N ARG A 88 -1.66 15.38 -12.68
CA ARG A 88 -1.22 14.08 -12.15
C ARG A 88 -0.32 14.23 -10.92
N VAL A 89 0.66 15.11 -10.98
CA VAL A 89 1.55 15.39 -9.84
C VAL A 89 0.75 15.92 -8.66
N ALA A 90 -0.22 16.81 -8.88
CA ALA A 90 -1.09 17.32 -7.82
C ALA A 90 -1.97 16.21 -7.22
N ALA A 91 -2.54 15.33 -8.05
CA ALA A 91 -3.38 14.22 -7.60
C ALA A 91 -2.58 13.19 -6.76
N VAL A 92 -1.39 12.79 -7.22
CA VAL A 92 -0.50 11.89 -6.47
C VAL A 92 -0.01 12.56 -5.18
N SER A 93 0.33 13.84 -5.21
CA SER A 93 0.72 14.60 -4.00
C SER A 93 -0.40 14.63 -2.98
N ALA A 94 -1.65 14.89 -3.40
CA ALA A 94 -2.81 14.84 -2.52
C ALA A 94 -3.08 13.43 -1.97
N TRP A 95 -2.84 12.40 -2.77
CA TRP A 95 -2.90 11.01 -2.31
C TRP A 95 -1.83 10.72 -1.26
N LEU A 96 -0.59 11.14 -1.49
CA LEU A 96 0.52 11.02 -0.53
C LEU A 96 0.19 11.71 0.80
N GLU A 97 -0.38 12.92 0.77
CA GLU A 97 -0.80 13.64 1.98
C GLU A 97 -1.84 12.88 2.80
N ARG A 98 -2.80 12.22 2.13
CA ARG A 98 -3.83 11.41 2.81
C ARG A 98 -3.28 10.09 3.35
N THR A 99 -2.36 9.47 2.63
CA THR A 99 -1.91 8.09 2.85
C THR A 99 -0.60 8.00 3.61
N ALA A 100 0.35 8.88 3.31
CA ALA A 100 1.60 8.98 4.05
C ALA A 100 1.31 9.46 5.47
N GLY A 101 1.58 8.60 6.42
CA GLY A 101 1.22 8.84 7.82
C GLY A 101 -0.21 8.41 8.17
N ASP A 102 -0.79 7.47 7.42
CA ASP A 102 -1.95 6.69 7.89
C ASP A 102 -1.51 5.88 9.11
N VAL A 103 -1.72 6.49 10.28
CA VAL A 103 -1.25 5.96 11.56
C VAL A 103 -1.82 4.56 11.82
N GLY A 104 -3.08 4.32 11.47
CA GLY A 104 -3.71 3.02 11.68
C GLY A 104 -3.02 1.90 10.89
N TRP A 105 -2.73 2.15 9.63
CA TRP A 105 -2.03 1.19 8.77
C TRP A 105 -0.58 0.98 9.22
N THR A 106 0.18 2.07 9.40
CA THR A 106 1.58 2.00 9.83
C THR A 106 1.74 1.25 11.16
N MET A 107 0.87 1.53 12.13
CA MET A 107 0.92 0.86 13.44
C MET A 107 0.58 -0.61 13.34
N LEU A 108 -0.37 -1.00 12.49
CA LEU A 108 -0.72 -2.40 12.25
C LEU A 108 0.47 -3.18 11.66
N GLU A 109 1.16 -2.61 10.67
CA GLU A 109 2.37 -3.22 10.09
C GLU A 109 3.49 -3.33 11.12
N LEU A 110 3.72 -2.30 11.91
CA LEU A 110 4.74 -2.32 12.97
C LEU A 110 4.47 -3.38 14.04
N GLU A 111 3.22 -3.55 14.48
CA GLU A 111 2.86 -4.64 15.39
C GLU A 111 3.23 -6.00 14.78
N PHE A 112 2.98 -6.18 13.48
CA PHE A 112 3.34 -7.40 12.76
C PHE A 112 4.87 -7.59 12.67
N VAL A 113 5.61 -6.52 12.36
CA VAL A 113 7.08 -6.53 12.36
C VAL A 113 7.64 -6.92 13.74
N VAL A 114 7.09 -6.37 14.82
CA VAL A 114 7.52 -6.71 16.19
C VAL A 114 7.25 -8.19 16.49
N LEU A 115 6.08 -8.69 16.12
CA LEU A 115 5.71 -10.11 16.32
C LEU A 115 6.57 -11.06 15.49
N SER A 116 6.97 -10.67 14.29
CA SER A 116 7.78 -11.48 13.39
C SER A 116 9.18 -11.77 13.92
N ARG A 117 9.73 -10.92 14.82
CA ARG A 117 11.07 -11.10 15.39
C ARG A 117 11.29 -12.45 16.09
N ASN A 118 10.22 -13.02 16.62
CA ASN A 118 10.25 -14.31 17.32
C ASN A 118 9.43 -15.40 16.60
N ASN A 119 9.01 -15.13 15.36
CA ASN A 119 8.23 -16.05 14.55
C ASN A 119 8.70 -15.98 13.08
N PRO A 120 9.53 -16.96 12.63
CA PRO A 120 10.06 -16.97 11.27
C PRO A 120 9.00 -16.95 10.17
N GLU A 121 7.88 -17.65 10.37
CA GLU A 121 6.75 -17.68 9.40
C GLU A 121 6.14 -16.29 9.19
N LEU A 122 5.95 -15.53 10.27
CA LEU A 122 5.52 -14.13 10.18
C LEU A 122 6.60 -13.24 9.55
N GLY A 123 7.88 -13.53 9.79
CA GLY A 123 9.01 -12.83 9.18
C GLY A 123 9.01 -12.95 7.66
N GLU A 124 8.83 -14.16 7.14
CA GLU A 124 8.70 -14.43 5.70
C GLU A 124 7.50 -13.69 5.10
N MET A 125 6.37 -13.71 5.79
CA MET A 125 5.14 -13.04 5.40
C MET A 125 5.33 -11.51 5.29
N ILE A 126 5.93 -10.88 6.29
CA ILE A 126 6.21 -9.43 6.28
C ILE A 126 7.20 -9.07 5.18
N THR A 127 8.22 -9.90 4.97
CA THR A 127 9.18 -9.71 3.89
C THR A 127 8.50 -9.74 2.52
N ALA A 128 7.60 -10.70 2.31
CA ALA A 128 6.83 -10.80 1.07
C ALA A 128 5.96 -9.55 0.85
N LEU A 129 5.20 -9.12 1.86
CA LEU A 129 4.36 -7.91 1.79
C LEU A 129 5.19 -6.65 1.48
N ARG A 130 6.35 -6.49 2.14
CA ARG A 130 7.26 -5.37 1.87
C ARG A 130 7.78 -5.38 0.44
N ASN A 131 8.20 -6.53 -0.06
CA ASN A 131 8.72 -6.66 -1.42
C ASN A 131 7.61 -6.38 -2.45
N GLU A 132 6.39 -6.86 -2.22
CA GLU A 132 5.23 -6.56 -3.07
C GLU A 132 4.95 -5.06 -3.10
N ALA A 133 4.95 -4.39 -1.94
CA ALA A 133 4.78 -2.94 -1.87
C ALA A 133 5.88 -2.17 -2.63
N ALA A 134 7.15 -2.59 -2.48
CA ALA A 134 8.27 -1.98 -3.21
C ALA A 134 8.11 -2.15 -4.73
N THR A 135 7.74 -3.36 -5.20
CA THR A 135 7.48 -3.63 -6.62
C THR A 135 6.36 -2.73 -7.15
N MET A 136 5.24 -2.61 -6.44
CA MET A 136 4.12 -1.75 -6.86
C MET A 136 4.54 -0.28 -7.01
N ILE A 137 5.39 0.24 -6.11
CA ILE A 137 5.93 1.60 -6.22
C ILE A 137 6.81 1.74 -7.45
N VAL A 138 7.68 0.76 -7.72
CA VAL A 138 8.55 0.75 -8.91
C VAL A 138 7.72 0.71 -10.20
N ASP A 139 6.69 -0.11 -10.26
CA ASP A 139 5.78 -0.21 -11.42
C ASP A 139 5.11 1.15 -11.70
N VAL A 140 4.70 1.87 -10.64
CA VAL A 140 4.14 3.23 -10.78
C VAL A 140 5.19 4.21 -11.30
N LEU A 141 6.41 4.18 -10.76
CA LEU A 141 7.51 5.05 -11.22
C LEU A 141 7.85 4.78 -12.69
N GLN A 142 7.92 3.51 -13.11
CA GLN A 142 8.14 3.12 -14.50
C GLN A 142 7.01 3.62 -15.41
N SER A 143 5.76 3.41 -15.01
CA SER A 143 4.58 3.85 -15.77
C SER A 143 4.54 5.38 -15.90
N MET A 144 4.88 6.11 -14.85
CA MET A 144 5.01 7.57 -14.91
C MET A 144 6.13 7.99 -15.87
N SER A 145 7.30 7.36 -15.78
CA SER A 145 8.45 7.66 -16.63
C SER A 145 8.14 7.40 -18.10
N ALA A 146 7.46 6.30 -18.43
CA ALA A 146 7.00 6.01 -19.80
C ALA A 146 6.07 7.11 -20.34
N LYS A 147 5.14 7.62 -19.52
CA LYS A 147 4.27 8.76 -19.88
C LYS A 147 5.02 10.10 -19.99
N LEU A 148 6.24 10.20 -19.48
CA LEU A 148 7.12 11.36 -19.61
C LEU A 148 8.08 11.26 -20.82
N GLY A 149 7.94 10.22 -21.67
CA GLY A 149 8.69 10.05 -22.89
C GLY A 149 9.90 9.11 -22.79
N PHE A 150 10.13 8.46 -21.65
CA PHE A 150 11.18 7.45 -21.55
C PHE A 150 10.76 6.16 -22.23
N THR A 151 11.64 5.60 -23.10
CA THR A 151 11.38 4.34 -23.79
C THR A 151 11.57 3.14 -22.85
N GLU A 152 10.94 1.99 -23.18
CA GLU A 152 11.14 0.75 -22.43
C GLU A 152 12.63 0.34 -22.39
N GLU A 153 13.40 0.55 -23.46
CA GLU A 153 14.82 0.24 -23.52
C GLU A 153 15.63 1.12 -22.54
N GLN A 154 15.29 2.41 -22.44
CA GLN A 154 15.91 3.34 -21.48
C GLN A 154 15.58 2.94 -20.04
N LEU A 155 14.34 2.56 -19.76
CA LEU A 155 13.90 2.15 -18.43
C LEU A 155 14.45 0.77 -18.02
N ALA A 156 14.69 -0.12 -19.00
CA ALA A 156 15.28 -1.44 -18.77
C ALA A 156 16.82 -1.40 -18.66
N GLY A 157 17.45 -0.27 -18.99
CA GLY A 157 18.89 -0.08 -18.79
C GLY A 157 19.27 -0.33 -17.32
N SER A 158 20.34 -1.11 -17.07
CA SER A 158 20.70 -1.60 -15.72
C SER A 158 20.79 -0.49 -14.67
N ASP A 159 21.35 0.66 -15.04
CA ASP A 159 21.57 1.77 -14.12
C ASP A 159 20.26 2.51 -13.79
N VAL A 160 19.35 2.66 -14.76
CA VAL A 160 18.04 3.29 -14.56
C VAL A 160 17.12 2.37 -13.76
N ALA A 161 17.07 1.08 -14.10
CA ALA A 161 16.28 0.10 -13.37
C ALA A 161 16.72 0.03 -11.89
N ALA A 162 18.02 -0.06 -11.62
CA ALA A 162 18.57 -0.04 -10.26
C ALA A 162 18.23 1.27 -9.52
N SER A 163 18.27 2.42 -10.21
CA SER A 163 17.91 3.72 -9.63
C SER A 163 16.41 3.80 -9.29
N LEU A 164 15.53 3.20 -10.09
CA LEU A 164 14.09 3.14 -9.81
C LEU A 164 13.80 2.22 -8.62
N ASP A 165 14.49 1.09 -8.50
CA ASP A 165 14.39 0.17 -7.36
C ASP A 165 14.84 0.85 -6.06
N ASP A 166 15.98 1.56 -6.08
CA ASP A 166 16.48 2.31 -4.94
C ASP A 166 15.52 3.44 -4.53
N LEU A 167 14.97 4.16 -5.51
CA LEU A 167 13.98 5.20 -5.28
C LEU A 167 12.68 4.63 -4.70
N GLY A 168 12.19 3.52 -5.23
CA GLY A 168 11.01 2.82 -4.69
C GLY A 168 11.20 2.41 -3.24
N ASN A 169 12.35 1.82 -2.92
CA ASN A 169 12.71 1.46 -1.54
C ASN A 169 12.86 2.69 -0.63
N LEU A 170 13.40 3.79 -1.13
CA LEU A 170 13.51 5.05 -0.38
C LEU A 170 12.13 5.63 -0.07
N LEU A 171 11.24 5.69 -1.06
CA LEU A 171 9.87 6.21 -0.90
C LEU A 171 9.07 5.36 0.10
N LEU A 172 9.18 4.03 0.01
CA LEU A 172 8.54 3.13 0.98
C LEU A 172 9.07 3.40 2.40
N SER A 173 10.39 3.51 2.56
CA SER A 173 11.02 3.78 3.85
C SER A 173 10.63 5.15 4.41
N ALA A 174 10.56 6.17 3.56
CA ALA A 174 10.11 7.51 3.95
C ALA A 174 8.65 7.52 4.40
N GLY A 175 7.76 6.81 3.69
CA GLY A 175 6.35 6.67 4.05
C GLY A 175 6.16 6.00 5.41
N ILE A 176 6.84 4.87 5.65
CA ILE A 176 6.82 4.17 6.94
C ILE A 176 7.37 5.09 8.06
N GLY A 177 8.52 5.73 7.83
CA GLY A 177 9.12 6.63 8.80
C GLY A 177 8.22 7.81 9.16
N LEU A 178 7.56 8.40 8.17
CA LEU A 178 6.59 9.48 8.37
C LEU A 178 5.38 8.99 9.19
N GLY A 179 4.87 7.80 8.88
CA GLY A 179 3.76 7.20 9.64
C GLY A 179 4.09 6.98 11.11
N ILE A 180 5.31 6.50 11.41
CA ILE A 180 5.79 6.34 12.79
C ILE A 180 5.88 7.70 13.50
N GLN A 181 6.45 8.71 12.85
CA GLN A 181 6.57 10.06 13.44
C GLN A 181 5.20 10.65 13.75
N ARG A 182 4.23 10.52 12.83
CA ARG A 182 2.87 11.02 13.00
C ARG A 182 2.05 10.25 14.02
N ALA A 183 2.38 8.98 14.28
CA ALA A 183 1.78 8.22 15.37
C ALA A 183 2.15 8.80 16.75
N VAL A 184 3.33 9.43 16.86
CA VAL A 184 3.80 10.09 18.07
C VAL A 184 3.37 11.56 18.10
N ASP A 185 3.53 12.27 16.98
CA ASP A 185 3.18 13.68 16.83
C ASP A 185 2.40 13.90 15.52
N PRO A 186 1.06 13.99 15.57
CA PRO A 186 0.23 14.21 14.40
C PRO A 186 0.51 15.53 13.64
N SER A 187 1.23 16.48 14.26
CA SER A 187 1.60 17.75 13.63
C SER A 187 2.78 17.65 12.66
N VAL A 188 3.48 16.51 12.63
CA VAL A 188 4.58 16.27 11.66
C VAL A 188 4.04 16.44 10.23
N PRO A 189 4.64 17.38 9.45
CA PRO A 189 4.09 17.71 8.14
C PRO A 189 4.41 16.63 7.10
N THR A 190 3.44 16.35 6.23
CA THR A 190 3.60 15.48 5.04
C THR A 190 4.25 16.23 3.88
N ARG A 191 4.14 17.55 3.87
CA ARG A 191 4.56 18.44 2.79
C ARG A 191 6.00 18.21 2.28
N PRO A 192 7.05 18.00 3.11
CA PRO A 192 8.39 17.76 2.58
C PRO A 192 8.48 16.55 1.64
N MET A 193 7.68 15.52 1.87
CA MET A 193 7.64 14.33 1.01
C MET A 193 6.89 14.63 -0.29
N THR A 194 5.76 15.33 -0.23
CA THR A 194 4.98 15.69 -1.43
C THR A 194 5.71 16.71 -2.30
N ASP A 195 6.39 17.68 -1.70
CA ASP A 195 7.23 18.66 -2.42
C ASP A 195 8.41 17.95 -3.13
N ALA A 196 9.07 16.99 -2.45
CA ALA A 196 10.17 16.20 -3.04
C ALA A 196 9.69 15.38 -4.24
N PHE A 197 8.53 14.72 -4.11
CA PHE A 197 7.90 14.00 -5.22
C PHE A 197 7.60 14.92 -6.41
N GLY A 198 6.98 16.09 -6.18
CA GLY A 198 6.66 17.05 -7.22
C GLY A 198 7.89 17.61 -7.93
N HIS A 199 9.01 17.85 -7.21
CA HIS A 199 10.27 18.25 -7.81
C HIS A 199 10.87 17.15 -8.67
N LEU A 200 10.87 15.90 -8.19
CA LEU A 200 11.38 14.76 -8.95
C LEU A 200 10.60 14.55 -10.25
N ALA A 201 9.27 14.59 -10.20
CA ALA A 201 8.43 14.42 -11.39
C ALA A 201 8.72 15.50 -12.45
N LYS A 202 8.93 16.76 -12.03
CA LYS A 202 9.30 17.86 -12.94
C LYS A 202 10.70 17.69 -13.55
N LEU A 203 11.67 17.21 -12.75
CA LEU A 203 13.02 16.93 -13.27
C LEU A 203 12.99 15.83 -14.33
N LEU A 204 12.28 14.74 -14.07
CA LEU A 204 12.11 13.65 -15.04
C LEU A 204 11.44 14.13 -16.32
N ALA A 205 10.42 14.98 -16.24
CA ALA A 205 9.75 15.55 -17.42
C ALA A 205 10.71 16.38 -18.30
N VAL A 206 11.57 17.20 -17.67
CA VAL A 206 12.59 17.99 -18.42
C VAL A 206 13.60 17.08 -19.09
N MET A 207 14.04 16.02 -18.42
CA MET A 207 15.00 15.06 -18.99
C MET A 207 14.40 14.28 -20.15
N GLY A 208 13.15 13.83 -20.04
CA GLY A 208 12.45 13.13 -21.13
C GLY A 208 12.28 14.00 -22.37
N SER A 209 11.83 15.25 -22.21
CA SER A 209 11.62 16.17 -23.34
C SER A 209 12.90 16.65 -24.03
N SER A 210 14.06 16.56 -23.37
CA SER A 210 15.35 16.96 -23.97
C SER A 210 15.92 15.90 -24.92
N GLN A 211 15.40 14.67 -24.90
CA GLN A 211 15.87 13.56 -25.72
C GLN A 211 15.14 13.45 -27.07
N ASP A 212 13.95 14.06 -27.19
CA ASP A 212 13.19 14.13 -28.45
C ASP A 212 13.70 15.21 -29.42
N ALA A 213 14.73 15.99 -29.02
CA ALA A 213 15.25 17.13 -29.77
C ALA A 213 16.57 16.86 -30.54
N ASP A 214 17.15 15.66 -30.42
CA ASP A 214 18.34 15.19 -31.15
C ASP A 214 17.98 14.06 -32.13
#